data_0190ae14361d8531d6e0647bd99ca199
#
_entry.id   0190ae14361d8531d6e0647bd99ca199
#
_cell.length_a   1.000
_cell.length_b   1.000
_cell.length_c   1.000
_cell.angle_alpha   90.00
_cell.angle_beta   90.00
_cell.angle_gamma   90.00
#
_symmetry.space_group_name_H-M   'P 1'
#
loop_
_entity.id
_entity.type
_entity.pdbx_description
1 polymer ?
#
loop_
_entity_poly.entity_id
_entity_poly.type
_entity_poly.pdbx_seq_one_letter_code
_entity_poly.pdbx_strand_id
1 'polypeptide(L)'
;RFKGINVTGWTRSGRAPEGIHTFENLETLVEKNDILILSLFDDAAVTNILDALLRFDLKGIQIIDTSTVSPQILIERADQLYDKGAIFVDAPISGGPELVENGTCGIFIGGDDFSAERAAGHLSPISQRIFHVGPLGTGMVMKTINNSMVQIYVSGLTELIPLAKKAGLPLKTALDILCTGPAGLPVVSDRIPKILGDDATVGFTNSGTAKDNDVFRKILHHFDMRSPLLEGFERQRAFSEKMGLAERDPAEVIRAAYDVSEAT
;
A
#
# COMPACT_ATOMS: atom_id res chain seq x y z
N ARG A 1 14.10 2.06 11.16
CA ARG A 1 15.25 1.47 11.87
C ARG A 1 14.75 0.29 12.69
N PHE A 2 15.48 -0.79 12.73
CA PHE A 2 15.07 -2.15 13.15
C PHE A 2 14.78 -2.34 14.65
N LYS A 3 14.67 -1.29 15.45
CA LYS A 3 14.31 -1.37 16.90
C LYS A 3 14.97 -2.55 17.65
N GLY A 4 16.23 -2.89 17.29
CA GLY A 4 16.99 -3.99 17.87
C GLY A 4 16.67 -5.40 17.33
N ILE A 5 15.83 -5.52 16.29
CA ILE A 5 15.51 -6.79 15.64
C ILE A 5 16.58 -7.10 14.59
N ASN A 6 17.07 -8.33 14.57
CA ASN A 6 17.96 -8.80 13.52
C ASN A 6 17.14 -9.06 12.25
N VAL A 7 17.39 -8.27 11.19
CA VAL A 7 16.73 -8.39 9.89
C VAL A 7 17.76 -8.70 8.84
N THR A 8 17.49 -9.73 8.07
CA THR A 8 18.26 -10.08 6.87
C THR A 8 17.37 -9.95 5.63
N GLY A 9 17.94 -9.86 4.47
CA GLY A 9 17.16 -9.66 3.26
C GLY A 9 17.65 -10.48 2.08
N TRP A 10 16.81 -10.58 1.09
CA TRP A 10 17.14 -11.02 -0.26
C TRP A 10 16.34 -10.20 -1.27
N THR A 11 16.97 -9.83 -2.36
CA THR A 11 16.30 -9.17 -3.48
C THR A 11 16.82 -9.73 -4.80
N ARG A 12 15.92 -9.87 -5.78
CA ARG A 12 16.30 -10.34 -7.13
C ARG A 12 17.36 -9.46 -7.80
N SER A 13 17.37 -8.17 -7.51
CA SER A 13 18.29 -7.19 -8.10
C SER A 13 19.62 -7.07 -7.35
N GLY A 14 19.79 -7.73 -6.20
CA GLY A 14 20.94 -7.56 -5.31
C GLY A 14 21.01 -6.21 -4.62
N ARG A 15 20.01 -5.32 -4.80
CA ARG A 15 19.97 -4.02 -4.13
C ARG A 15 19.33 -4.18 -2.76
N ALA A 16 20.01 -3.75 -1.73
CA ALA A 16 19.49 -3.75 -0.37
C ALA A 16 19.62 -2.35 0.24
N PRO A 17 18.74 -2.01 1.21
CA PRO A 17 18.94 -0.84 2.04
C PRO A 17 20.26 -0.92 2.81
N GLU A 18 20.87 0.23 3.05
CA GLU A 18 22.11 0.32 3.82
C GLU A 18 21.93 -0.28 5.23
N GLY A 19 22.90 -1.08 5.66
CA GLY A 19 22.93 -1.72 6.97
C GLY A 19 22.09 -3.01 7.10
N ILE A 20 21.52 -3.52 5.99
CA ILE A 20 20.89 -4.85 5.97
C ILE A 20 21.83 -5.87 5.36
N HIS A 21 22.08 -6.97 6.10
CA HIS A 21 22.76 -8.12 5.53
C HIS A 21 21.84 -8.83 4.52
N THR A 22 22.32 -9.00 3.30
CA THR A 22 21.58 -9.73 2.25
C THR A 22 22.24 -11.05 1.91
N PHE A 23 21.39 -12.05 1.69
CA PHE A 23 21.84 -13.35 1.17
C PHE A 23 21.88 -13.32 -0.37
N GLU A 24 22.78 -14.11 -0.94
CA GLU A 24 22.95 -14.21 -2.40
C GLU A 24 21.78 -14.96 -3.07
N ASN A 25 21.15 -15.89 -2.34
CA ASN A 25 20.05 -16.71 -2.84
C ASN A 25 18.92 -16.86 -1.83
N LEU A 26 17.76 -17.24 -2.35
CA LEU A 26 16.54 -17.42 -1.56
C LEU A 26 16.63 -18.62 -0.61
N GLU A 27 17.34 -19.69 -0.98
CA GLU A 27 17.50 -20.88 -0.16
C GLU A 27 18.14 -20.55 1.18
N THR A 28 19.28 -19.86 1.16
CA THR A 28 19.98 -19.45 2.38
C THR A 28 19.10 -18.49 3.24
N LEU A 29 18.30 -17.62 2.61
CA LEU A 29 17.36 -16.77 3.35
C LEU A 29 16.35 -17.63 4.11
N VAL A 30 15.75 -18.63 3.44
CA VAL A 30 14.75 -19.54 4.03
C VAL A 30 15.36 -20.35 5.18
N GLU A 31 16.55 -20.95 4.96
CA GLU A 31 17.23 -21.76 5.97
C GLU A 31 17.63 -21.01 7.25
N LYS A 32 17.84 -19.71 7.17
CA LYS A 32 18.36 -18.87 8.26
C LYS A 32 17.29 -18.04 8.97
N ASN A 33 16.02 -18.12 8.53
CA ASN A 33 14.97 -17.30 9.10
C ASN A 33 13.68 -18.10 9.35
N ASP A 34 13.07 -17.87 10.50
CA ASP A 34 11.78 -18.45 10.87
C ASP A 34 10.60 -17.61 10.38
N ILE A 35 10.86 -16.38 9.92
CA ILE A 35 9.86 -15.40 9.49
C ILE A 35 10.30 -14.81 8.16
N LEU A 36 9.44 -14.90 7.16
CA LEU A 36 9.63 -14.31 5.85
C LEU A 36 8.55 -13.25 5.61
N ILE A 37 8.98 -11.99 5.48
CA ILE A 37 8.08 -10.89 5.13
C ILE A 37 8.28 -10.59 3.65
N LEU A 38 7.22 -10.77 2.87
CA LEU A 38 7.19 -10.40 1.45
C LEU A 38 6.72 -8.96 1.32
N SER A 39 7.49 -8.15 0.56
CA SER A 39 7.13 -6.78 0.21
C SER A 39 7.51 -6.56 -1.25
N LEU A 40 6.61 -6.95 -2.14
CA LEU A 40 6.85 -7.08 -3.57
C LEU A 40 5.89 -6.18 -4.35
N PHE A 41 6.26 -5.91 -5.61
CA PHE A 41 5.59 -4.86 -6.37
C PHE A 41 4.23 -5.28 -6.95
N ASP A 42 4.10 -6.51 -7.45
CA ASP A 42 2.93 -6.98 -8.21
C ASP A 42 2.62 -8.47 -8.02
N ASP A 43 1.49 -8.88 -8.61
CA ASP A 43 1.00 -10.26 -8.61
C ASP A 43 2.06 -11.24 -9.13
N ALA A 44 2.77 -10.89 -10.21
CA ALA A 44 3.78 -11.76 -10.82
C ALA A 44 4.99 -11.96 -9.90
N ALA A 45 5.43 -10.90 -9.23
CA ALA A 45 6.55 -10.98 -8.30
C ALA A 45 6.21 -11.86 -7.09
N VAL A 46 5.02 -11.70 -6.50
CA VAL A 46 4.55 -12.53 -5.38
C VAL A 46 4.39 -13.98 -5.82
N THR A 47 3.72 -14.22 -6.95
CA THR A 47 3.57 -15.56 -7.53
C THR A 47 4.91 -16.26 -7.67
N ASN A 48 5.89 -15.61 -8.30
CA ASN A 48 7.21 -16.19 -8.54
C ASN A 48 7.93 -16.55 -7.23
N ILE A 49 7.79 -15.73 -6.19
CA ILE A 49 8.41 -16.01 -4.89
C ILE A 49 7.69 -17.15 -4.18
N LEU A 50 6.35 -17.16 -4.14
CA LEU A 50 5.60 -18.26 -3.53
C LEU A 50 5.91 -19.60 -4.21
N ASP A 51 5.94 -19.64 -5.55
CA ASP A 51 6.29 -20.83 -6.33
C ASP A 51 7.76 -21.28 -6.08
N ALA A 52 8.67 -20.34 -5.84
CA ALA A 52 10.05 -20.66 -5.46
C ALA A 52 10.14 -21.21 -4.04
N LEU A 53 9.37 -20.67 -3.09
CA LEU A 53 9.32 -21.12 -1.70
C LEU A 53 8.84 -22.57 -1.59
N LEU A 54 7.90 -23.02 -2.45
CA LEU A 54 7.41 -24.40 -2.49
C LEU A 54 8.50 -25.45 -2.76
N ARG A 55 9.70 -25.05 -3.16
CA ARG A 55 10.84 -25.97 -3.39
C ARG A 55 11.59 -26.30 -2.10
N PHE A 56 11.33 -25.56 -1.01
CA PHE A 56 12.02 -25.70 0.26
C PHE A 56 11.16 -26.41 1.31
N ASP A 57 11.76 -26.84 2.40
CA ASP A 57 11.05 -27.20 3.63
C ASP A 57 10.64 -25.90 4.34
N LEU A 58 9.34 -25.73 4.58
CA LEU A 58 8.78 -24.53 5.18
C LEU A 58 8.22 -24.80 6.58
N LYS A 59 8.56 -25.96 7.16
CA LYS A 59 8.01 -26.38 8.45
C LYS A 59 8.25 -25.36 9.56
N GLY A 60 7.17 -24.78 10.04
CA GLY A 60 7.17 -23.78 11.12
C GLY A 60 7.57 -22.37 10.69
N ILE A 61 7.91 -22.15 9.40
CA ILE A 61 8.22 -20.83 8.87
C ILE A 61 6.93 -20.02 8.72
N GLN A 62 6.93 -18.81 9.27
CA GLN A 62 5.84 -17.86 9.06
C GLN A 62 6.11 -17.02 7.81
N ILE A 63 5.21 -17.08 6.85
CA ILE A 63 5.21 -16.23 5.65
C ILE A 63 4.15 -15.15 5.82
N ILE A 64 4.57 -13.90 5.75
CA ILE A 64 3.70 -12.72 5.91
C ILE A 64 3.80 -11.92 4.60
N ASP A 65 2.74 -11.89 3.80
CA ASP A 65 2.73 -11.09 2.58
C ASP A 65 2.15 -9.69 2.85
N THR A 66 3.00 -8.67 2.75
CA THR A 66 2.60 -7.26 2.91
C THR A 66 2.39 -6.54 1.58
N SER A 67 2.54 -7.25 0.47
CA SER A 67 2.39 -6.70 -0.89
C SER A 67 0.95 -6.27 -1.18
N THR A 68 0.76 -5.37 -2.14
CA THR A 68 -0.58 -5.02 -2.65
C THR A 68 -0.84 -5.82 -3.93
N VAL A 69 -1.52 -6.94 -3.77
CA VAL A 69 -1.73 -7.95 -4.83
C VAL A 69 -3.15 -8.52 -4.78
N SER A 70 -3.54 -9.24 -5.82
CA SER A 70 -4.80 -9.98 -5.85
C SER A 70 -4.79 -11.11 -4.80
N PRO A 71 -5.80 -11.21 -3.91
CA PRO A 71 -5.86 -12.27 -2.91
C PRO A 71 -5.93 -13.68 -3.54
N GLN A 72 -6.41 -13.80 -4.77
CA GLN A 72 -6.53 -15.08 -5.47
C GLN A 72 -5.19 -15.78 -5.61
N ILE A 73 -4.11 -15.04 -5.94
CA ILE A 73 -2.78 -15.64 -6.10
C ILE A 73 -2.24 -16.24 -4.79
N LEU A 74 -2.67 -15.69 -3.64
CA LEU A 74 -2.31 -16.19 -2.32
C LEU A 74 -3.13 -17.44 -1.97
N ILE A 75 -4.45 -17.37 -2.19
CA ILE A 75 -5.40 -18.45 -1.92
C ILE A 75 -5.08 -19.69 -2.76
N GLU A 76 -4.77 -19.53 -4.05
CA GLU A 76 -4.41 -20.63 -4.95
C GLU A 76 -3.16 -21.40 -4.50
N ARG A 77 -2.28 -20.81 -3.71
CA ARG A 77 -1.04 -21.43 -3.24
C ARG A 77 -1.08 -21.84 -1.78
N ALA A 78 -2.12 -21.44 -1.07
CA ALA A 78 -2.23 -21.61 0.38
C ALA A 78 -2.09 -23.07 0.79
N ASP A 79 -2.87 -23.96 0.16
CA ASP A 79 -2.86 -25.39 0.50
C ASP A 79 -1.48 -26.02 0.31
N GLN A 80 -0.78 -25.67 -0.79
CA GLN A 80 0.58 -26.18 -1.06
C GLN A 80 1.59 -25.67 -0.03
N LEU A 81 1.46 -24.41 0.41
CA LEU A 81 2.31 -23.84 1.45
C LEU A 81 2.03 -24.50 2.81
N TYR A 82 0.77 -24.73 3.15
CA TYR A 82 0.36 -25.46 4.37
C TYR A 82 0.86 -26.90 4.37
N ASP A 83 0.79 -27.59 3.23
CA ASP A 83 1.33 -28.95 3.07
C ASP A 83 2.85 -29.01 3.30
N LYS A 84 3.57 -27.91 3.00
CA LYS A 84 4.98 -27.72 3.30
C LYS A 84 5.26 -27.32 4.75
N GLY A 85 4.21 -27.16 5.57
CA GLY A 85 4.30 -26.79 6.98
C GLY A 85 4.47 -25.30 7.23
N ALA A 86 4.25 -24.43 6.23
CA ALA A 86 4.27 -22.99 6.40
C ALA A 86 3.07 -22.50 7.20
N ILE A 87 3.25 -21.36 7.87
CA ILE A 87 2.19 -20.56 8.49
C ILE A 87 2.04 -19.32 7.62
N PHE A 88 0.90 -19.15 6.92
CA PHE A 88 0.79 -18.13 5.87
C PHE A 88 -0.36 -17.15 6.14
N VAL A 89 -0.08 -15.86 6.00
CA VAL A 89 -1.04 -14.77 6.13
C VAL A 89 -0.80 -13.69 5.07
N ASP A 90 -1.85 -12.98 4.67
CA ASP A 90 -1.74 -11.67 4.04
C ASP A 90 -1.84 -10.57 5.11
N ALA A 91 -1.00 -9.57 5.02
CA ALA A 91 -0.90 -8.48 5.98
C ALA A 91 -0.56 -7.15 5.31
N PRO A 92 -1.33 -6.72 4.31
CA PRO A 92 -1.04 -5.49 3.58
C PRO A 92 -1.02 -4.27 4.51
N ILE A 93 -0.09 -3.35 4.21
CA ILE A 93 0.14 -2.14 4.99
C ILE A 93 -0.61 -0.97 4.35
N SER A 94 -1.33 -0.20 5.15
CA SER A 94 -1.99 1.04 4.77
C SER A 94 -1.32 2.23 5.46
N GLY A 95 -0.74 3.11 4.67
CA GLY A 95 0.04 4.27 5.09
C GLY A 95 1.34 4.37 4.32
N GLY A 96 1.84 5.60 4.15
CA GLY A 96 3.13 5.86 3.52
C GLY A 96 4.32 5.54 4.45
N PRO A 97 5.57 5.68 3.95
CA PRO A 97 6.79 5.44 4.74
C PRO A 97 6.82 6.18 6.08
N GLU A 98 6.33 7.41 6.12
CA GLU A 98 6.26 8.24 7.34
C GLU A 98 5.40 7.58 8.44
N LEU A 99 4.24 6.99 8.08
CA LEU A 99 3.38 6.29 9.04
C LEU A 99 4.01 4.98 9.51
N VAL A 100 4.79 4.31 8.66
CA VAL A 100 5.56 3.12 9.03
C VAL A 100 6.69 3.49 10.00
N GLU A 101 7.43 4.56 9.73
CA GLU A 101 8.51 5.05 10.60
C GLU A 101 7.99 5.47 11.98
N ASN A 102 6.82 6.09 12.01
CA ASN A 102 6.16 6.53 13.24
C ASN A 102 5.40 5.40 13.97
N GLY A 103 5.28 4.21 13.39
CA GLY A 103 4.57 3.08 13.98
C GLY A 103 3.05 3.24 14.02
N THR A 104 2.48 4.05 13.11
CA THR A 104 1.04 4.39 13.07
C THR A 104 0.32 3.92 11.81
N CYS A 105 1.01 3.22 10.90
CA CYS A 105 0.38 2.61 9.72
C CYS A 105 -0.66 1.55 10.13
N GLY A 106 -1.68 1.35 9.30
CA GLY A 106 -2.63 0.24 9.48
C GLY A 106 -2.07 -1.05 8.87
N ILE A 107 -2.18 -2.18 9.57
CA ILE A 107 -1.85 -3.50 9.05
C ILE A 107 -3.11 -4.37 9.17
N PHE A 108 -3.55 -4.97 8.08
CA PHE A 108 -4.78 -5.78 8.01
C PHE A 108 -4.40 -7.24 7.77
N ILE A 109 -4.52 -8.09 8.80
CA ILE A 109 -4.10 -9.49 8.70
C ILE A 109 -5.29 -10.37 8.29
N GLY A 110 -5.14 -11.10 7.18
CA GLY A 110 -6.01 -12.21 6.78
C GLY A 110 -5.29 -13.54 7.02
N GLY A 111 -5.97 -14.47 7.69
CA GLY A 111 -5.45 -15.79 8.03
C GLY A 111 -6.32 -16.43 9.11
N ASP A 112 -6.03 -17.67 9.50
CA ASP A 112 -6.64 -18.28 10.70
C ASP A 112 -6.16 -17.59 11.99
N ASP A 113 -6.89 -17.80 13.09
CA ASP A 113 -6.63 -17.12 14.37
C ASP A 113 -5.19 -17.30 14.87
N PHE A 114 -4.66 -18.53 14.78
CA PHE A 114 -3.31 -18.84 15.24
C PHE A 114 -2.25 -18.14 14.37
N SER A 115 -2.39 -18.24 13.06
CA SER A 115 -1.48 -17.61 12.10
C SER A 115 -1.48 -16.08 12.23
N ALA A 116 -2.67 -15.50 12.42
CA ALA A 116 -2.85 -14.05 12.55
C ALA A 116 -2.28 -13.52 13.88
N GLU A 117 -2.52 -14.19 15.00
CA GLU A 117 -1.97 -13.80 16.30
C GLU A 117 -0.44 -13.83 16.29
N ARG A 118 0.14 -14.88 15.71
CA ARG A 118 1.59 -15.00 15.57
C ARG A 118 2.16 -13.89 14.69
N ALA A 119 1.53 -13.62 13.53
CA ALA A 119 1.95 -12.54 12.65
C ALA A 119 1.83 -11.17 13.31
N ALA A 120 0.77 -10.91 14.07
CA ALA A 120 0.60 -9.67 14.83
C ALA A 120 1.75 -9.44 15.82
N GLY A 121 2.19 -10.50 16.52
CA GLY A 121 3.36 -10.45 17.39
C GLY A 121 4.62 -10.01 16.66
N HIS A 122 4.89 -10.58 15.48
CA HIS A 122 6.05 -10.24 14.66
C HIS A 122 5.98 -8.85 14.04
N LEU A 123 4.77 -8.36 13.71
CA LEU A 123 4.54 -7.05 13.10
C LEU A 123 4.40 -5.92 14.14
N SER A 124 4.23 -6.23 15.43
CA SER A 124 4.05 -5.23 16.49
C SER A 124 5.19 -4.19 16.59
N PRO A 125 6.45 -4.49 16.23
CA PRO A 125 7.50 -3.48 16.16
C PRO A 125 7.31 -2.47 15.03
N ILE A 126 6.55 -2.83 13.99
CA ILE A 126 6.27 -1.98 12.81
C ILE A 126 5.12 -1.02 13.12
N SER A 127 4.02 -1.52 13.71
CA SER A 127 2.85 -0.70 14.04
C SER A 127 2.12 -1.21 15.27
N GLN A 128 1.42 -0.28 15.96
CA GLN A 128 0.46 -0.61 17.01
C GLN A 128 -0.98 -0.78 16.46
N ARG A 129 -1.20 -0.53 15.16
CA ARG A 129 -2.51 -0.58 14.51
C ARG A 129 -2.63 -1.81 13.63
N ILE A 130 -2.62 -2.97 14.28
CA ILE A 130 -2.72 -4.29 13.61
C ILE A 130 -4.12 -4.85 13.88
N PHE A 131 -4.77 -5.31 12.81
CA PHE A 131 -6.14 -5.81 12.85
C PHE A 131 -6.21 -7.18 12.17
N HIS A 132 -6.63 -8.21 12.89
CA HIS A 132 -7.06 -9.45 12.27
C HIS A 132 -8.47 -9.25 11.70
N VAL A 133 -8.62 -9.45 10.40
CA VAL A 133 -9.86 -9.08 9.67
C VAL A 133 -10.61 -10.28 9.08
N GLY A 134 -10.11 -11.50 9.27
CA GLY A 134 -10.76 -12.73 8.83
C GLY A 134 -9.84 -13.70 8.09
N PRO A 135 -10.37 -14.62 7.29
CA PRO A 135 -9.58 -15.61 6.56
C PRO A 135 -8.54 -15.01 5.61
N LEU A 136 -7.60 -15.85 5.12
CA LEU A 136 -6.59 -15.46 4.14
C LEU A 136 -7.21 -14.74 2.93
N GLY A 137 -6.60 -13.62 2.55
CA GLY A 137 -7.06 -12.72 1.49
C GLY A 137 -7.95 -11.58 1.96
N THR A 138 -8.53 -11.64 3.16
CA THR A 138 -9.40 -10.56 3.67
C THR A 138 -8.62 -9.32 4.08
N GLY A 139 -7.34 -9.43 4.40
CA GLY A 139 -6.46 -8.28 4.60
C GLY A 139 -6.42 -7.39 3.35
N MET A 140 -6.25 -8.00 2.16
CA MET A 140 -6.28 -7.29 0.88
C MET A 140 -7.66 -6.70 0.56
N VAL A 141 -8.75 -7.39 0.92
CA VAL A 141 -10.11 -6.84 0.79
C VAL A 141 -10.27 -5.59 1.66
N MET A 142 -9.82 -5.65 2.92
CA MET A 142 -9.90 -4.49 3.82
C MET A 142 -9.02 -3.33 3.31
N LYS A 143 -7.81 -3.61 2.82
CA LYS A 143 -6.97 -2.59 2.19
C LYS A 143 -7.65 -1.97 0.97
N THR A 144 -8.29 -2.78 0.13
CA THR A 144 -9.06 -2.30 -1.02
C THR A 144 -10.13 -1.30 -0.60
N ILE A 145 -10.94 -1.63 0.41
CA ILE A 145 -11.98 -0.72 0.93
C ILE A 145 -11.34 0.58 1.44
N ASN A 146 -10.34 0.47 2.31
CA ASN A 146 -9.69 1.62 2.94
C ASN A 146 -9.03 2.56 1.92
N ASN A 147 -8.21 2.00 1.02
CA ASN A 147 -7.44 2.82 0.09
C ASN A 147 -8.30 3.34 -1.07
N SER A 148 -9.34 2.61 -1.47
CA SER A 148 -10.33 3.11 -2.44
C SER A 148 -11.04 4.36 -1.94
N MET A 149 -11.42 4.41 -0.65
CA MET A 149 -12.03 5.61 -0.06
C MET A 149 -11.07 6.80 -0.10
N VAL A 150 -9.78 6.59 0.18
CA VAL A 150 -8.77 7.65 0.03
C VAL A 150 -8.67 8.13 -1.42
N GLN A 151 -8.60 7.19 -2.39
CA GLN A 151 -8.51 7.54 -3.81
C GLN A 151 -9.74 8.30 -4.30
N ILE A 152 -10.95 7.87 -3.91
CA ILE A 152 -12.20 8.56 -4.25
C ILE A 152 -12.18 9.99 -3.71
N TYR A 153 -11.77 10.18 -2.47
CA TYR A 153 -11.69 11.50 -1.85
C TYR A 153 -10.69 12.41 -2.57
N VAL A 154 -9.47 11.92 -2.82
CA VAL A 154 -8.42 12.70 -3.51
C VAL A 154 -8.84 13.05 -4.94
N SER A 155 -9.50 12.12 -5.65
CA SER A 155 -10.03 12.38 -6.99
C SER A 155 -11.12 13.45 -6.95
N GLY A 156 -12.06 13.36 -6.01
CA GLY A 156 -13.11 14.37 -5.84
C GLY A 156 -12.54 15.74 -5.48
N LEU A 157 -11.55 15.79 -4.60
CA LEU A 157 -10.86 17.05 -4.28
C LEU A 157 -10.15 17.63 -5.50
N THR A 158 -9.47 16.81 -6.29
CA THR A 158 -8.80 17.24 -7.54
C THR A 158 -9.79 17.82 -8.56
N GLU A 159 -11.01 17.28 -8.64
CA GLU A 159 -12.06 17.80 -9.52
C GLU A 159 -12.67 19.12 -9.02
N LEU A 160 -12.77 19.31 -7.70
CA LEU A 160 -13.48 20.46 -7.11
C LEU A 160 -12.56 21.63 -6.74
N ILE A 161 -11.28 21.40 -6.44
CA ILE A 161 -10.38 22.46 -5.98
C ILE A 161 -10.16 23.58 -7.02
N PRO A 162 -10.26 23.34 -8.35
CA PRO A 162 -10.26 24.41 -9.33
C PRO A 162 -11.33 25.50 -9.14
N LEU A 163 -12.46 25.14 -8.51
CA LEU A 163 -13.50 26.13 -8.19
C LEU A 163 -12.97 27.21 -7.24
N ALA A 164 -12.14 26.85 -6.26
CA ALA A 164 -11.52 27.80 -5.36
C ALA A 164 -10.71 28.86 -6.13
N LYS A 165 -9.88 28.42 -7.08
CA LYS A 165 -9.08 29.32 -7.94
C LYS A 165 -9.97 30.26 -8.75
N LYS A 166 -11.01 29.72 -9.43
CA LYS A 166 -11.94 30.50 -10.25
C LYS A 166 -12.72 31.52 -9.43
N ALA A 167 -12.99 31.23 -8.15
CA ALA A 167 -13.68 32.14 -7.23
C ALA A 167 -12.74 33.11 -6.48
N GLY A 168 -11.42 33.06 -6.73
CA GLY A 168 -10.44 33.89 -6.04
C GLY A 168 -10.14 33.45 -4.60
N LEU A 169 -10.50 32.21 -4.20
CA LEU A 169 -10.20 31.64 -2.89
C LEU A 169 -8.79 31.03 -2.91
N PRO A 170 -7.84 31.49 -2.06
CA PRO A 170 -6.50 30.94 -2.02
C PRO A 170 -6.49 29.44 -1.66
N LEU A 171 -5.63 28.66 -2.32
CA LEU A 171 -5.51 27.22 -2.09
C LEU A 171 -5.30 26.86 -0.62
N LYS A 172 -4.36 27.55 0.04
CA LYS A 172 -4.09 27.32 1.45
C LYS A 172 -5.32 27.53 2.32
N THR A 173 -6.08 28.61 2.09
CA THR A 173 -7.29 28.90 2.85
C THR A 173 -8.35 27.82 2.64
N ALA A 174 -8.54 27.37 1.40
CA ALA A 174 -9.47 26.29 1.09
C ALA A 174 -9.10 24.98 1.81
N LEU A 175 -7.83 24.61 1.79
CA LEU A 175 -7.32 23.41 2.44
C LEU A 175 -7.41 23.50 3.97
N ASP A 176 -7.06 24.63 4.58
CA ASP A 176 -7.14 24.83 6.04
C ASP A 176 -8.59 24.68 6.54
N ILE A 177 -9.55 25.29 5.83
CA ILE A 177 -10.97 25.16 6.17
C ILE A 177 -11.46 23.72 5.99
N LEU A 178 -11.12 23.09 4.86
CA LEU A 178 -11.54 21.74 4.55
C LEU A 178 -11.01 20.74 5.59
N CYS A 179 -9.72 20.81 5.91
CA CYS A 179 -9.04 19.86 6.80
C CYS A 179 -9.44 20.02 8.28
N THR A 180 -9.95 21.17 8.68
CA THR A 180 -10.45 21.41 10.05
C THR A 180 -11.94 21.14 10.20
N GLY A 181 -12.64 20.93 9.10
CA GLY A 181 -14.07 20.62 9.05
C GLY A 181 -14.38 19.12 8.94
N PRO A 182 -15.66 18.75 8.93
CA PRO A 182 -16.12 17.35 8.87
C PRO A 182 -15.80 16.67 7.54
N ALA A 183 -15.46 17.43 6.50
CA ALA A 183 -15.06 16.90 5.19
C ALA A 183 -13.55 16.64 5.09
N GLY A 184 -12.75 16.96 6.10
CA GLY A 184 -11.30 16.74 6.10
C GLY A 184 -10.92 15.28 6.35
N LEU A 185 -9.95 14.78 5.59
CA LEU A 185 -9.31 13.50 5.87
C LEU A 185 -7.89 13.72 6.40
N PRO A 186 -7.44 12.96 7.43
CA PRO A 186 -6.08 13.06 7.96
C PRO A 186 -5.02 12.94 6.87
N VAL A 187 -5.20 12.05 5.91
CA VAL A 187 -4.26 11.83 4.80
C VAL A 187 -4.03 13.10 3.94
N VAL A 188 -5.00 14.00 3.85
CA VAL A 188 -4.86 15.29 3.15
C VAL A 188 -4.22 16.32 4.06
N SER A 189 -4.64 16.38 5.33
CA SER A 189 -4.05 17.28 6.33
C SER A 189 -2.55 17.06 6.46
N ASP A 190 -2.10 15.81 6.52
CA ASP A 190 -0.69 15.43 6.62
C ASP A 190 0.11 15.81 5.34
N ARG A 191 -0.59 15.99 4.21
CA ARG A 191 0.02 16.33 2.92
C ARG A 191 -0.12 17.80 2.51
N ILE A 192 -0.67 18.66 3.35
CA ILE A 192 -0.77 20.09 3.02
C ILE A 192 0.57 20.68 2.57
N PRO A 193 1.73 20.42 3.23
CA PRO A 193 3.01 20.94 2.75
C PRO A 193 3.35 20.46 1.33
N LYS A 194 3.06 19.20 0.98
CA LYS A 194 3.26 18.67 -0.38
C LYS A 194 2.32 19.33 -1.39
N ILE A 195 1.04 19.52 -1.04
CA ILE A 195 0.05 20.19 -1.89
C ILE A 195 0.46 21.66 -2.14
N LEU A 196 0.97 22.35 -1.14
CA LEU A 196 1.43 23.74 -1.27
C LEU A 196 2.81 23.85 -1.95
N GLY A 197 3.56 22.74 -2.05
CA GLY A 197 4.89 22.69 -2.66
C GLY A 197 6.04 23.06 -1.73
N ASP A 198 5.77 23.06 -0.42
CA ASP A 198 6.77 23.29 0.62
C ASP A 198 7.58 22.04 0.93
N ASP A 199 7.06 20.85 0.57
CA ASP A 199 7.72 19.54 0.68
C ASP A 199 7.64 18.79 -0.65
N ALA A 200 8.81 18.53 -1.25
CA ALA A 200 8.94 17.83 -2.54
C ALA A 200 9.24 16.31 -2.38
N THR A 201 9.24 15.78 -1.16
CA THR A 201 9.50 14.36 -0.93
C THR A 201 8.35 13.51 -1.46
N VAL A 202 8.69 12.37 -2.06
CA VAL A 202 7.73 11.43 -2.63
C VAL A 202 7.62 10.23 -1.70
N GLY A 203 6.50 10.14 -0.98
CA GLY A 203 6.22 8.99 -0.13
C GLY A 203 5.64 7.81 -0.91
N PHE A 204 4.85 8.12 -1.95
CA PHE A 204 4.23 7.16 -2.86
C PHE A 204 3.96 7.85 -4.19
N THR A 205 4.11 7.15 -5.32
CA THR A 205 3.97 7.75 -6.65
C THR A 205 2.54 7.66 -7.19
N ASN A 206 2.18 8.53 -8.13
CA ASN A 206 0.93 8.40 -8.88
C ASN A 206 0.88 7.10 -9.69
N SER A 207 2.00 6.65 -10.28
CA SER A 207 2.09 5.35 -10.95
C SER A 207 1.85 4.19 -9.99
N GLY A 208 2.37 4.25 -8.77
CA GLY A 208 2.10 3.29 -7.71
C GLY A 208 0.62 3.26 -7.30
N THR A 209 0.00 4.45 -7.17
CA THR A 209 -1.44 4.56 -6.90
C THR A 209 -2.28 3.95 -8.02
N ALA A 210 -1.89 4.17 -9.29
CA ALA A 210 -2.57 3.59 -10.44
C ALA A 210 -2.49 2.06 -10.44
N LYS A 211 -1.30 1.50 -10.18
CA LYS A 211 -1.11 0.05 -10.03
C LYS A 211 -2.00 -0.53 -8.90
N ASP A 212 -2.05 0.12 -7.76
CA ASP A 212 -2.91 -0.32 -6.64
C ASP A 212 -4.40 -0.27 -7.03
N ASN A 213 -4.84 0.77 -7.75
CA ASN A 213 -6.21 0.87 -8.24
C ASN A 213 -6.57 -0.27 -9.21
N ASP A 214 -5.64 -0.67 -10.08
CA ASP A 214 -5.83 -1.82 -10.97
C ASP A 214 -6.03 -3.12 -10.17
N VAL A 215 -5.29 -3.32 -9.06
CA VAL A 215 -5.50 -4.46 -8.15
C VAL A 215 -6.87 -4.38 -7.49
N PHE A 216 -7.28 -3.20 -6.98
CA PHE A 216 -8.58 -3.02 -6.32
C PHE A 216 -9.75 -3.31 -7.26
N ARG A 217 -9.64 -2.88 -8.53
CA ARG A 217 -10.64 -3.19 -9.57
C ARG A 217 -10.74 -4.69 -9.87
N LYS A 218 -9.61 -5.41 -9.91
CA LYS A 218 -9.61 -6.87 -10.05
C LYS A 218 -10.32 -7.55 -8.86
N ILE A 219 -10.06 -7.09 -7.63
CA ILE A 219 -10.72 -7.62 -6.43
C ILE A 219 -12.23 -7.38 -6.49
N LEU A 220 -12.67 -6.17 -6.82
CA LEU A 220 -14.10 -5.87 -6.98
C LEU A 220 -14.74 -6.78 -8.04
N HIS A 221 -14.10 -6.93 -9.19
CA HIS A 221 -14.59 -7.77 -10.27
C HIS A 221 -14.68 -9.26 -9.87
N HIS A 222 -13.74 -9.75 -9.07
CA HIS A 222 -13.82 -11.13 -8.54
C HIS A 222 -15.08 -11.37 -7.68
N PHE A 223 -15.57 -10.33 -6.99
CA PHE A 223 -16.80 -10.38 -6.21
C PHE A 223 -18.04 -9.87 -6.98
N ASP A 224 -18.00 -9.83 -8.31
CA ASP A 224 -19.06 -9.31 -9.19
C ASP A 224 -19.48 -7.86 -8.84
N MET A 225 -18.54 -7.07 -8.34
CA MET A 225 -18.76 -5.68 -7.94
C MET A 225 -18.11 -4.71 -8.92
N ARG A 226 -18.70 -3.51 -9.04
CA ARG A 226 -18.14 -2.35 -9.72
C ARG A 226 -18.22 -1.13 -8.81
N SER A 227 -17.30 -0.20 -8.99
CA SER A 227 -17.32 1.10 -8.33
C SER A 227 -17.17 2.23 -9.36
N PRO A 228 -18.28 2.88 -9.77
CA PRO A 228 -18.20 4.02 -10.70
C PRO A 228 -17.31 5.16 -10.19
N LEU A 229 -17.21 5.32 -8.88
CA LEU A 229 -16.34 6.33 -8.26
C LEU A 229 -14.85 5.99 -8.45
N LEU A 230 -14.47 4.71 -8.38
CA LEU A 230 -13.11 4.29 -8.71
C LEU A 230 -12.82 4.35 -10.20
N GLU A 231 -13.81 4.18 -11.06
CA GLU A 231 -13.67 4.40 -12.50
C GLU A 231 -13.32 5.87 -12.80
N GLY A 232 -13.78 6.81 -11.99
CA GLY A 232 -13.41 8.23 -12.06
C GLY A 232 -11.91 8.49 -11.84
N PHE A 233 -11.22 7.61 -11.14
CA PHE A 233 -9.77 7.70 -10.91
C PHE A 233 -8.96 7.67 -12.23
N GLU A 234 -9.46 7.06 -13.29
CA GLU A 234 -8.79 7.04 -14.59
C GLU A 234 -8.64 8.46 -15.19
N ARG A 235 -9.57 9.38 -14.88
CA ARG A 235 -9.44 10.79 -15.28
C ARG A 235 -8.31 11.48 -14.53
N GLN A 236 -8.19 11.22 -13.22
CA GLN A 236 -7.09 11.74 -12.42
C GLN A 236 -5.75 11.19 -12.89
N ARG A 237 -5.68 9.88 -13.20
CA ARG A 237 -4.51 9.23 -13.77
C ARG A 237 -4.07 9.90 -15.07
N ALA A 238 -4.99 10.03 -16.04
CA ALA A 238 -4.71 10.68 -17.32
C ALA A 238 -4.27 12.15 -17.14
N PHE A 239 -4.86 12.87 -16.18
CA PHE A 239 -4.45 14.23 -15.85
C PHE A 239 -3.04 14.24 -15.26
N SER A 240 -2.71 13.37 -14.32
CA SER A 240 -1.37 13.31 -13.72
C SER A 240 -0.29 12.95 -14.76
N GLU A 241 -0.58 12.03 -15.68
CA GLU A 241 0.31 11.68 -16.80
C GLU A 241 0.54 12.88 -17.73
N LYS A 242 -0.54 13.57 -18.11
CA LYS A 242 -0.48 14.79 -18.95
C LYS A 242 0.36 15.89 -18.30
N MET A 243 0.32 16.02 -16.98
CA MET A 243 1.07 17.01 -16.22
C MET A 243 2.51 16.57 -15.89
N GLY A 244 2.93 15.36 -16.31
CA GLY A 244 4.27 14.83 -16.01
C GLY A 244 4.46 14.44 -14.53
N LEU A 245 3.37 14.12 -13.83
CA LEU A 245 3.37 13.84 -12.39
C LEU A 245 3.34 12.34 -12.06
N ALA A 246 3.55 11.43 -13.02
CA ALA A 246 3.45 9.99 -12.82
C ALA A 246 4.34 9.48 -11.66
N GLU A 247 5.57 10.00 -11.57
CA GLU A 247 6.55 9.62 -10.53
C GLU A 247 6.58 10.60 -9.33
N ARG A 248 5.57 11.48 -9.23
CA ARG A 248 5.41 12.44 -8.14
C ARG A 248 4.35 11.98 -7.15
N ASP A 249 4.34 12.61 -5.96
CA ASP A 249 3.35 12.33 -4.92
C ASP A 249 1.94 12.73 -5.41
N PRO A 250 0.88 11.93 -5.14
CA PRO A 250 -0.51 12.27 -5.49
C PRO A 250 -1.00 13.62 -4.97
N ALA A 251 -0.41 14.14 -3.90
CA ALA A 251 -0.72 15.48 -3.38
C ALA A 251 -0.43 16.58 -4.41
N GLU A 252 0.58 16.41 -5.27
CA GLU A 252 0.93 17.39 -6.30
C GLU A 252 -0.13 17.50 -7.41
N VAL A 253 -0.93 16.46 -7.62
CA VAL A 253 -2.05 16.49 -8.58
C VAL A 253 -3.13 17.49 -8.15
N ILE A 254 -3.39 17.61 -6.85
CA ILE A 254 -4.36 18.58 -6.29
C ILE A 254 -3.89 20.00 -6.59
N ARG A 255 -2.60 20.29 -6.35
CA ARG A 255 -2.02 21.59 -6.68
C ARG A 255 -2.10 21.88 -8.18
N ALA A 256 -1.64 20.93 -9.00
CA ALA A 256 -1.66 21.09 -10.46
C ALA A 256 -3.07 21.38 -10.99
N ALA A 257 -4.10 20.70 -10.44
CA ALA A 257 -5.49 20.95 -10.79
C ALA A 257 -5.96 22.36 -10.41
N TYR A 258 -5.56 22.85 -9.24
CA TYR A 258 -5.79 24.24 -8.83
C TYR A 258 -5.13 25.24 -9.79
N ASP A 259 -3.86 25.02 -10.13
CA ASP A 259 -3.07 25.95 -10.96
C ASP A 259 -3.54 26.02 -12.42
N VAL A 260 -3.93 24.88 -13.03
CA VAL A 260 -4.36 24.80 -14.44
C VAL A 260 -5.74 25.42 -14.69
N SER A 261 -6.54 25.64 -13.65
CA SER A 261 -7.87 26.24 -13.78
C SER A 261 -7.90 27.67 -14.35
N GLU A 262 -6.75 28.29 -14.56
CA GLU A 262 -6.62 29.58 -15.24
C GLU A 262 -6.67 29.50 -16.78
N ALA A 263 -6.50 28.30 -17.35
CA ALA A 263 -6.29 28.10 -18.79
C ALA A 263 -7.55 27.68 -19.58
N THR A 264 -8.71 27.67 -18.95
CA THR A 264 -10.03 27.41 -19.59
C THR A 264 -11.03 28.50 -19.23
#